data_c238ce29135dc9743adfc4c40d881b95
#
_entry.id   c238ce29135dc9743adfc4c40d881b95
#
_cell.length_a   1.000
_cell.length_b   1.000
_cell.length_c   1.000
_cell.angle_alpha   90.00
_cell.angle_beta   90.00
_cell.angle_gamma   90.00
#
_symmetry.space_group_name_H-M   'P 1'
#
loop_
_entity.id
_entity.type
_entity.pdbx_description
1 polymer ?
#
loop_
_entity_poly.entity_id
_entity_poly.type
_entity_poly.pdbx_seq_one_letter_code
_entity_poly.pdbx_strand_id
1 'polypeptide(L)'
;MARFLLQSDYAMQIRTEILRLLTAQTDFYQNAKLVRAEQTAIAQIRNRIGARYDCATIFQPLLSPAENGGEQLDTRDQWIVTITIDITLYHLYSQTGSKDVPEHRSQRYQDAIDWLKDVGNGNTPCDLPAIIDPDTEEAVSDVRIWSSQAPNNHKW
;
A
#
# COMPACT_ATOMS: atom_id res chain seq x y z
N MET A 1 -17.24 -9.02 -4.72
CA MET A 1 -15.85 -9.36 -4.37
C MET A 1 -15.36 -8.34 -3.35
N ALA A 2 -14.90 -8.79 -2.21
CA ALA A 2 -14.38 -7.90 -1.17
C ALA A 2 -13.10 -7.22 -1.67
N ARG A 3 -13.00 -5.90 -1.49
CA ARG A 3 -11.86 -5.07 -1.89
C ARG A 3 -11.18 -4.49 -0.67
N PHE A 4 -9.88 -4.20 -0.79
CA PHE A 4 -9.12 -3.54 0.26
C PHE A 4 -9.60 -2.10 0.51
N LEU A 5 -9.81 -1.31 -0.55
CA LEU A 5 -10.36 0.03 -0.45
C LEU A 5 -11.88 0.02 -0.50
N LEU A 6 -12.51 0.79 0.39
CA LEU A 6 -13.96 1.01 0.42
C LEU A 6 -14.34 2.28 -0.35
N GLN A 7 -15.60 2.38 -0.73
CA GLN A 7 -16.13 3.60 -1.36
C GLN A 7 -16.00 4.82 -0.45
N SER A 8 -16.15 4.63 0.87
CA SER A 8 -15.97 5.68 1.88
C SER A 8 -14.54 6.21 1.94
N ASP A 9 -13.53 5.36 1.71
CA ASP A 9 -12.13 5.77 1.76
C ASP A 9 -11.83 6.78 0.64
N TYR A 10 -12.38 6.54 -0.56
CA TYR A 10 -12.26 7.48 -1.67
C TYR A 10 -12.94 8.82 -1.36
N ALA A 11 -14.11 8.80 -0.72
CA ALA A 11 -14.85 10.02 -0.40
C ALA A 11 -14.09 10.96 0.57
N MET A 12 -13.19 10.40 1.39
CA MET A 12 -12.31 11.17 2.27
C MET A 12 -11.16 11.87 1.53
N GLN A 13 -10.73 11.35 0.38
CA GLN A 13 -9.54 11.80 -0.35
C GLN A 13 -9.85 12.64 -1.59
N ILE A 14 -11.01 12.43 -2.20
CA ILE A 14 -11.41 13.10 -3.44
C ILE A 14 -12.93 13.25 -3.50
N ARG A 15 -13.39 14.35 -4.10
CA ARG A 15 -14.82 14.55 -4.31
C ARG A 15 -15.40 13.50 -5.25
N THR A 16 -16.55 12.96 -4.88
CA THR A 16 -17.24 11.91 -5.63
C THR A 16 -17.57 12.33 -7.07
N GLU A 17 -17.86 13.63 -7.29
CA GLU A 17 -18.13 14.18 -8.62
C GLU A 17 -16.92 14.03 -9.57
N ILE A 18 -15.71 14.23 -9.05
CA ILE A 18 -14.48 14.08 -9.82
C ILE A 18 -14.29 12.61 -10.20
N LEU A 19 -14.53 11.68 -9.28
CA LEU A 19 -14.46 10.23 -9.57
C LEU A 19 -15.47 9.82 -10.65
N ARG A 20 -16.69 10.34 -10.60
CA ARG A 20 -17.72 10.12 -11.63
C ARG A 20 -17.28 10.64 -12.99
N LEU A 21 -16.65 11.81 -13.05
CA LEU A 21 -16.09 12.36 -14.29
C LEU A 21 -14.95 11.48 -14.84
N LEU A 22 -14.02 11.06 -13.99
CA LEU A 22 -12.88 10.25 -14.40
C LEU A 22 -13.29 8.85 -14.88
N THR A 23 -14.33 8.28 -14.29
CA THR A 23 -14.83 6.94 -14.65
C THR A 23 -15.93 6.99 -15.72
N ALA A 24 -16.49 8.18 -15.98
CA ALA A 24 -17.65 8.38 -16.83
C ALA A 24 -18.89 7.56 -16.40
N GLN A 25 -19.01 7.24 -15.11
CA GLN A 25 -20.10 6.44 -14.56
C GLN A 25 -20.59 6.98 -13.22
N THR A 26 -21.90 6.81 -12.97
CA THR A 26 -22.53 7.17 -11.69
C THR A 26 -22.06 6.25 -10.58
N ASP A 27 -21.99 4.94 -10.83
CA ASP A 27 -21.38 3.94 -9.94
C ASP A 27 -19.89 3.80 -10.27
N PHE A 28 -19.10 4.77 -9.81
CA PHE A 28 -17.66 4.79 -10.04
C PHE A 28 -16.93 3.63 -9.33
N TYR A 29 -17.47 3.18 -8.19
CA TYR A 29 -16.78 2.18 -7.36
C TYR A 29 -16.65 0.82 -8.05
N GLN A 30 -17.63 0.42 -8.86
CA GLN A 30 -17.60 -0.81 -9.65
C GLN A 30 -16.94 -0.64 -11.02
N ASN A 31 -16.47 0.55 -11.34
CA ASN A 31 -15.88 0.81 -12.65
C ASN A 31 -14.58 0.03 -12.86
N ALA A 32 -14.46 -0.69 -13.97
CA ALA A 32 -13.30 -1.52 -14.29
C ALA A 32 -11.97 -0.74 -14.34
N LYS A 33 -12.00 0.53 -14.76
CA LYS A 33 -10.79 1.39 -14.77
C LYS A 33 -10.30 1.67 -13.36
N LEU A 34 -11.22 2.02 -12.44
CA LEU A 34 -10.88 2.25 -11.04
C LEU A 34 -10.36 0.98 -10.37
N VAL A 35 -11.06 -0.15 -10.55
CA VAL A 35 -10.63 -1.45 -10.01
C VAL A 35 -9.23 -1.82 -10.51
N ARG A 36 -8.96 -1.63 -11.81
CA ARG A 36 -7.64 -1.90 -12.39
C ARG A 36 -6.56 -0.97 -11.84
N ALA A 37 -6.86 0.32 -11.69
CA ALA A 37 -5.94 1.28 -11.10
C ALA A 37 -5.58 0.92 -9.65
N GLU A 38 -6.58 0.50 -8.85
CA GLU A 38 -6.38 0.01 -7.49
C GLU A 38 -5.50 -1.25 -7.44
N GLN A 39 -5.78 -2.23 -8.30
CA GLN A 39 -4.95 -3.44 -8.39
C GLN A 39 -3.50 -3.12 -8.78
N THR A 40 -3.31 -2.15 -9.68
CA THR A 40 -1.97 -1.67 -10.06
C THR A 40 -1.27 -1.00 -8.88
N ALA A 41 -1.97 -0.17 -8.12
CA ALA A 41 -1.43 0.47 -6.93
C ALA A 41 -0.99 -0.56 -5.88
N ILE A 42 -1.85 -1.53 -5.57
CA ILE A 42 -1.52 -2.62 -4.63
C ILE A 42 -0.31 -3.42 -5.12
N ALA A 43 -0.24 -3.74 -6.41
CA ALA A 43 0.91 -4.46 -6.97
C ALA A 43 2.21 -3.65 -6.85
N GLN A 44 2.17 -2.33 -7.10
CA GLN A 44 3.33 -1.45 -6.90
C GLN A 44 3.81 -1.42 -5.45
N ILE A 45 2.88 -1.34 -4.49
CA ILE A 45 3.23 -1.35 -3.07
C ILE A 45 3.86 -2.69 -2.70
N ARG A 46 3.21 -3.80 -3.08
CA ARG A 46 3.74 -5.17 -2.83
C ARG A 46 5.15 -5.36 -3.37
N ASN A 47 5.42 -4.87 -4.56
CA ASN A 47 6.76 -4.99 -5.17
C ASN A 47 7.84 -4.20 -4.43
N ARG A 48 7.46 -3.16 -3.67
CA ARG A 48 8.42 -2.33 -2.93
C ARG A 48 8.67 -2.81 -1.52
N ILE A 49 7.63 -3.25 -0.80
CA ILE A 49 7.75 -3.60 0.62
C ILE A 49 7.62 -5.09 0.90
N GLY A 50 7.21 -5.90 -0.09
CA GLY A 50 6.91 -7.32 0.10
C GLY A 50 8.11 -8.22 0.41
N ALA A 51 9.34 -7.70 0.32
CA ALA A 51 10.52 -8.42 0.80
C ALA A 51 10.66 -8.40 2.34
N ARG A 52 10.03 -7.43 3.02
CA ARG A 52 10.14 -7.21 4.47
C ARG A 52 8.83 -7.36 5.22
N TYR A 53 7.70 -7.06 4.56
CA TYR A 53 6.39 -6.97 5.18
C TYR A 53 5.40 -7.95 4.56
N ASP A 54 4.55 -8.52 5.41
CA ASP A 54 3.50 -9.45 4.98
C ASP A 54 2.35 -8.71 4.28
N CYS A 55 2.52 -8.54 2.97
CA CYS A 55 1.51 -7.90 2.14
C CYS A 55 0.18 -8.66 2.05
N ALA A 56 0.14 -9.95 2.37
CA ALA A 56 -1.11 -10.69 2.40
C ALA A 56 -1.97 -10.23 3.58
N THR A 57 -1.36 -10.02 4.74
CA THR A 57 -2.03 -9.45 5.92
C THR A 57 -2.36 -7.97 5.73
N ILE A 58 -1.44 -7.16 5.17
CA ILE A 58 -1.65 -5.72 4.97
C ILE A 58 -2.87 -5.43 4.09
N PHE A 59 -3.02 -6.17 2.98
CA PHE A 59 -4.08 -5.93 1.99
C PHE A 59 -5.31 -6.83 2.16
N GLN A 60 -5.56 -7.32 3.38
CA GLN A 60 -6.80 -8.03 3.65
C GLN A 60 -8.01 -7.09 3.50
N PRO A 61 -9.09 -7.57 2.84
CA PRO A 61 -10.34 -6.84 2.83
C PRO A 61 -10.90 -6.68 4.24
N LEU A 62 -11.56 -5.55 4.48
CA LEU A 62 -12.26 -5.35 5.74
C LEU A 62 -13.40 -6.36 5.86
N LEU A 63 -13.45 -7.08 6.98
CA LEU A 63 -14.51 -8.03 7.27
C LEU A 63 -15.86 -7.31 7.45
N SER A 64 -16.93 -7.93 6.97
CA SER A 64 -18.27 -7.41 7.20
C SER A 64 -18.65 -7.47 8.69
N PRO A 65 -19.57 -6.63 9.17
CA PRO A 65 -20.04 -6.69 10.56
C PRO A 65 -20.57 -8.07 10.96
N ALA A 66 -21.19 -8.80 10.02
CA ALA A 66 -21.68 -10.16 10.26
C ALA A 66 -20.53 -11.17 10.48
N GLU A 67 -19.40 -10.99 9.81
CA GLU A 67 -18.22 -11.86 9.96
C GLU A 67 -17.40 -11.51 11.21
N ASN A 68 -17.53 -10.28 11.70
CA ASN A 68 -16.74 -9.75 12.82
C ASN A 68 -17.57 -9.63 14.13
N GLY A 69 -18.59 -10.48 14.31
CA GLY A 69 -19.39 -10.51 15.52
C GLY A 69 -20.32 -9.31 15.72
N GLY A 70 -20.63 -8.56 14.66
CA GLY A 70 -21.55 -7.41 14.69
C GLY A 70 -20.89 -6.05 14.81
N GLU A 71 -19.56 -5.98 15.01
CA GLU A 71 -18.79 -4.74 15.01
C GLU A 71 -18.00 -4.56 13.73
N GLN A 72 -18.09 -3.37 13.12
CA GLN A 72 -17.23 -2.96 12.02
C GLN A 72 -16.01 -2.23 12.58
N LEU A 73 -14.98 -2.98 12.93
CA LEU A 73 -13.71 -2.39 13.32
C LEU A 73 -12.79 -2.34 12.10
N ASP A 74 -12.35 -1.14 11.72
CA ASP A 74 -11.35 -0.98 10.67
C ASP A 74 -9.95 -1.23 11.25
N THR A 75 -9.40 -2.39 10.93
CA THR A 75 -8.07 -2.84 11.35
C THR A 75 -6.99 -2.55 10.33
N ARG A 76 -7.34 -1.94 9.18
CA ARG A 76 -6.39 -1.60 8.12
C ARG A 76 -5.48 -0.47 8.58
N ASP A 77 -4.21 -0.50 8.17
CA ASP A 77 -3.32 0.64 8.34
C ASP A 77 -3.81 1.83 7.50
N GLN A 78 -4.17 2.93 8.15
CA GLN A 78 -4.78 4.11 7.52
C GLN A 78 -3.79 4.86 6.61
N TRP A 79 -2.48 4.75 6.88
CA TRP A 79 -1.48 5.33 6.01
C TRP A 79 -1.34 4.54 4.71
N ILE A 80 -1.36 3.21 4.78
CA ILE A 80 -1.39 2.35 3.60
C ILE A 80 -2.68 2.57 2.80
N VAL A 81 -3.83 2.74 3.44
CA VAL A 81 -5.09 3.12 2.75
C VAL A 81 -4.89 4.43 1.97
N THR A 82 -4.34 5.46 2.61
CA THR A 82 -4.08 6.77 1.99
C THR A 82 -3.14 6.66 0.79
N ILE A 83 -1.99 6.02 0.96
CA ILE A 83 -1.00 5.81 -0.11
C ILE A 83 -1.60 5.02 -1.28
N THR A 84 -2.37 3.97 -0.99
CA THR A 84 -3.01 3.17 -2.04
C THR A 84 -3.98 4.01 -2.87
N ILE A 85 -4.75 4.90 -2.22
CA ILE A 85 -5.64 5.83 -2.93
C ILE A 85 -4.85 6.82 -3.78
N ASP A 86 -3.77 7.42 -3.27
CA ASP A 86 -2.97 8.39 -4.01
C ASP A 86 -2.36 7.78 -5.28
N ILE A 87 -1.81 6.58 -5.16
CA ILE A 87 -1.28 5.83 -6.31
C ILE A 87 -2.41 5.45 -7.28
N THR A 88 -3.56 5.00 -6.77
CA THR A 88 -4.73 4.65 -7.57
C THR A 88 -5.22 5.85 -8.39
N LEU A 89 -5.36 7.01 -7.74
CA LEU A 89 -5.83 8.23 -8.40
C LEU A 89 -4.85 8.71 -9.47
N TYR A 90 -3.54 8.64 -9.21
CA TYR A 90 -2.54 8.96 -10.22
C TYR A 90 -2.69 8.10 -11.47
N HIS A 91 -2.84 6.78 -11.31
CA HIS A 91 -3.06 5.88 -12.43
C HIS A 91 -4.40 6.13 -13.14
N LEU A 92 -5.45 6.41 -12.38
CA LEU A 92 -6.77 6.70 -12.95
C LEU A 92 -6.73 7.97 -13.82
N TYR A 93 -6.13 9.05 -13.33
CA TYR A 93 -5.92 10.27 -14.12
C TYR A 93 -5.11 10.02 -15.38
N SER A 94 -4.05 9.25 -15.29
CA SER A 94 -3.19 8.91 -16.43
C SER A 94 -3.91 8.09 -17.50
N GLN A 95 -4.92 7.28 -17.12
CA GLN A 95 -5.69 6.44 -18.05
C GLN A 95 -6.82 7.18 -18.77
N THR A 96 -7.27 8.31 -18.26
CA THR A 96 -8.47 8.99 -18.79
C THR A 96 -8.18 9.88 -19.98
N GLY A 97 -6.93 9.95 -20.45
CA GLY A 97 -6.56 10.80 -21.60
C GLY A 97 -6.64 12.30 -21.32
N SER A 98 -6.87 12.69 -20.07
CA SER A 98 -6.65 14.07 -19.61
C SER A 98 -5.17 14.38 -19.81
N LYS A 99 -4.87 15.45 -20.55
CA LYS A 99 -3.50 15.80 -20.93
C LYS A 99 -2.58 16.04 -19.73
N ASP A 100 -3.15 16.36 -18.57
CA ASP A 100 -2.40 16.72 -17.40
C ASP A 100 -2.96 16.04 -16.14
N VAL A 101 -2.18 15.23 -15.49
CA VAL A 101 -2.43 14.83 -14.12
C VAL A 101 -2.25 16.07 -13.25
N PRO A 102 -3.21 16.44 -12.36
CA PRO A 102 -3.04 17.59 -11.49
C PRO A 102 -1.72 17.51 -10.70
N GLU A 103 -0.98 18.63 -10.63
CA GLU A 103 0.35 18.67 -10.01
C GLU A 103 0.35 18.11 -8.59
N HIS A 104 -0.65 18.46 -7.77
CA HIS A 104 -0.78 17.93 -6.40
C HIS A 104 -0.95 16.40 -6.37
N ARG A 105 -1.54 15.77 -7.39
CA ARG A 105 -1.67 14.31 -7.49
C ARG A 105 -0.35 13.65 -7.89
N SER A 106 0.40 14.28 -8.79
CA SER A 106 1.74 13.83 -9.14
C SER A 106 2.70 13.93 -7.95
N GLN A 107 2.61 15.02 -7.17
CA GLN A 107 3.40 15.19 -5.96
C GLN A 107 3.06 14.12 -4.91
N ARG A 108 1.78 13.92 -4.59
CA ARG A 108 1.36 12.87 -3.62
C ARG A 108 1.76 11.47 -4.07
N TYR A 109 1.69 11.19 -5.37
CA TYR A 109 2.19 9.93 -5.92
C TYR A 109 3.69 9.79 -5.68
N GLN A 110 4.48 10.82 -5.96
CA GLN A 110 5.93 10.80 -5.76
C GLN A 110 6.28 10.61 -4.28
N ASP A 111 5.63 11.37 -3.39
CA ASP A 111 5.83 11.25 -1.94
C ASP A 111 5.51 9.82 -1.44
N ALA A 112 4.45 9.21 -1.94
CA ALA A 112 4.08 7.83 -1.62
C ALA A 112 5.14 6.83 -2.11
N ILE A 113 5.65 7.00 -3.32
CA ILE A 113 6.68 6.13 -3.91
C ILE A 113 8.00 6.26 -3.15
N ASP A 114 8.41 7.47 -2.77
CA ASP A 114 9.64 7.70 -2.02
C ASP A 114 9.55 7.12 -0.61
N TRP A 115 8.41 7.29 0.09
CA TRP A 115 8.17 6.66 1.37
C TRP A 115 8.23 5.13 1.28
N LEU A 116 7.56 4.53 0.29
CA LEU A 116 7.57 3.08 0.07
C LEU A 116 8.99 2.55 -0.22
N LYS A 117 9.80 3.31 -0.93
CA LYS A 117 11.20 2.99 -1.18
C LYS A 117 12.01 2.97 0.11
N ASP A 118 11.84 4.00 0.94
CA ASP A 118 12.59 4.11 2.20
C ASP A 118 12.18 3.02 3.20
N VAL A 119 10.89 2.72 3.30
CA VAL A 119 10.37 1.60 4.14
C VAL A 119 10.86 0.25 3.61
N GLY A 120 10.77 0.04 2.29
CA GLY A 120 11.25 -1.20 1.67
C GLY A 120 12.74 -1.44 1.83
N ASN A 121 13.55 -0.36 1.83
CA ASN A 121 14.99 -0.42 2.09
C ASN A 121 15.35 -0.44 3.59
N GLY A 122 14.37 -0.28 4.49
CA GLY A 122 14.60 -0.23 5.93
C GLY A 122 15.18 1.08 6.45
N ASN A 123 15.17 2.14 5.64
CA ASN A 123 15.65 3.46 6.04
C ASN A 123 14.67 4.18 6.97
N THR A 124 13.38 3.84 6.87
CA THR A 124 12.32 4.40 7.70
C THR A 124 11.66 3.28 8.50
N PRO A 125 11.58 3.37 9.84
CA PRO A 125 10.85 2.42 10.63
C PRO A 125 9.35 2.50 10.31
N CYS A 126 8.69 1.35 10.28
CA CYS A 126 7.27 1.24 9.99
C CYS A 126 6.63 0.14 10.85
N ASP A 127 5.42 0.39 11.33
CA ASP A 127 4.66 -0.53 12.20
C ASP A 127 3.72 -1.44 11.37
N LEU A 128 4.22 -1.91 10.23
CA LEU A 128 3.52 -2.89 9.41
C LEU A 128 3.89 -4.31 9.81
N PRO A 129 3.00 -5.30 9.64
CA PRO A 129 3.30 -6.70 9.93
C PRO A 129 4.50 -7.17 9.10
N ALA A 130 5.60 -7.50 9.79
CA ALA A 130 6.81 -8.01 9.17
C ALA A 130 6.65 -9.48 8.78
N ILE A 131 7.41 -9.92 7.77
CA ILE A 131 7.56 -11.34 7.48
C ILE A 131 8.40 -11.96 8.60
N ILE A 132 7.91 -13.04 9.21
CA ILE A 132 8.63 -13.80 10.23
C ILE A 132 9.32 -14.97 9.54
N ASP A 133 10.60 -15.11 9.79
CA ASP A 133 11.37 -16.27 9.33
C ASP A 133 10.95 -17.50 10.17
N PRO A 134 10.45 -18.57 9.55
CA PRO A 134 9.96 -19.74 10.27
C PRO A 134 11.09 -20.51 11.01
N ASP A 135 12.33 -20.33 10.61
CA ASP A 135 13.46 -21.03 11.21
C ASP A 135 14.05 -20.30 12.44
N THR A 136 13.94 -18.96 12.45
CA THR A 136 14.51 -18.13 13.53
C THR A 136 13.46 -17.48 14.41
N GLU A 137 12.18 -17.50 14.01
CA GLU A 137 11.06 -16.77 14.64
C GLU A 137 11.30 -15.25 14.76
N GLU A 138 12.25 -14.72 13.99
CA GLU A 138 12.58 -13.29 13.95
C GLU A 138 12.04 -12.64 12.68
N ALA A 139 11.81 -11.32 12.74
CA ALA A 139 11.44 -10.56 11.56
C ALA A 139 12.56 -10.60 10.52
N VAL A 140 12.21 -10.85 9.25
CA VAL A 140 13.17 -10.86 8.15
C VAL A 140 13.81 -9.47 8.04
N SER A 141 15.11 -9.41 8.34
CA SER A 141 15.91 -8.19 8.28
C SER A 141 16.95 -8.32 7.18
N ASP A 142 17.03 -7.35 6.28
CA ASP A 142 18.06 -7.33 5.23
C ASP A 142 19.47 -7.03 5.75
N VAL A 143 19.62 -6.71 7.02
CA VAL A 143 20.92 -6.42 7.62
C VAL A 143 21.56 -7.73 8.08
N ARG A 144 22.01 -8.54 7.15
CA ARG A 144 23.04 -9.54 7.42
C ARG A 144 24.39 -8.85 7.45
N ILE A 145 24.82 -8.42 8.62
CA ILE A 145 26.21 -8.01 8.83
C ILE A 145 27.07 -9.27 8.76
N TRP A 146 27.52 -9.61 7.56
CA TRP A 146 28.57 -10.60 7.42
C TRP A 146 29.89 -9.91 7.75
N SER A 147 30.38 -10.14 8.97
CA SER A 147 31.80 -9.88 9.25
C SER A 147 32.60 -10.98 8.54
N SER A 148 33.28 -10.61 7.46
CA SER A 148 34.23 -11.51 6.78
C SER A 148 35.55 -11.67 7.54
N GLN A 149 35.70 -11.01 8.70
CA GLN A 149 36.85 -11.18 9.55
C GLN A 149 36.61 -12.29 10.59
N ALA A 150 37.43 -13.33 10.51
CA ALA A 150 37.50 -14.30 11.57
C ALA A 150 37.82 -13.62 12.91
N PRO A 151 37.25 -14.11 14.05
CA PRO A 151 37.54 -13.53 15.35
C PRO A 151 39.06 -13.55 15.57
N ASN A 152 39.62 -12.36 15.84
CA ASN A 152 41.04 -12.21 16.06
C ASN A 152 41.38 -12.87 17.41
N ASN A 153 41.93 -14.10 17.35
CA ASN A 153 42.43 -14.82 18.52
C ASN A 153 43.71 -14.16 19.01
N HIS A 154 43.58 -13.10 19.79
CA HIS A 154 44.69 -12.61 20.60
C HIS A 154 44.93 -13.61 21.75
N LYS A 155 45.76 -14.61 21.50
CA LYS A 155 46.44 -15.34 22.59
C LYS A 155 47.69 -14.55 22.96
N TRP A 156 47.68 -14.02 24.16
CA TRP A 156 48.89 -13.54 24.87
C TRP A 156 49.64 -14.73 25.49
#